data_094523d200dd2fb9e627be00e0e31ca2
#
_entry.id   094523d200dd2fb9e627be00e0e31ca2
#
_cell.length_a   1.000
_cell.length_b   1.000
_cell.length_c   1.000
_cell.angle_alpha   90.00
_cell.angle_beta   90.00
_cell.angle_gamma   90.00
#
_symmetry.space_group_name_H-M   'P 1'
#
loop_
_entity.id
_entity.type
_entity.pdbx_description
1 polymer ?
#
loop_
_entity_poly.entity_id
_entity_poly.type
_entity_poly.pdbx_seq_one_letter_code
_entity_poly.pdbx_strand_id
1 'polypeptide(L)'
;MARNRASAVATGDYIVFLDGDCVPLTDFIAQHVRLAEAGWFVSGNRVLLDRKLSQRATAEQLPLWSWSKGQWLKARLAGRVNRLTPVLRLFDGSRSRADLVGAKSCNLAVWREDLLAINGFDERFIGWGYEDSDLVQRLFNAGKRRRASRWAIPVLHLWHGALDRSRERANFARLQQTLGSRAVRAERGIDQYLA
;
A
#
# COMPACT_ATOMS: atom_id res chain seq x y z
N MET A 1 3.26 4.00 13.55
CA MET A 1 4.56 4.43 14.15
C MET A 1 5.69 4.53 13.14
N ALA A 2 6.27 3.46 12.59
CA ALA A 2 7.39 3.59 11.64
C ALA A 2 7.05 4.46 10.41
N ARG A 3 5.87 4.26 9.80
CA ARG A 3 5.42 5.04 8.63
C ARG A 3 5.27 6.53 8.94
N ASN A 4 4.71 6.91 10.11
CA ASN A 4 4.60 8.32 10.51
C ASN A 4 5.98 8.97 10.73
N ARG A 5 6.89 8.27 11.42
CA ARG A 5 8.27 8.76 11.63
C ARG A 5 8.99 8.99 10.30
N ALA A 6 8.93 8.03 9.40
CA ALA A 6 9.53 8.16 8.07
C ALA A 6 8.90 9.32 7.28
N SER A 7 7.58 9.49 7.36
CA SER A 7 6.88 10.57 6.67
C SER A 7 7.19 11.95 7.27
N ALA A 8 7.42 12.03 8.58
CA ALA A 8 7.76 13.30 9.24
C ALA A 8 9.09 13.87 8.76
N VAL A 9 10.08 13.01 8.50
CA VAL A 9 11.41 13.42 8.02
C VAL A 9 11.52 13.44 6.48
N ALA A 10 10.49 12.99 5.78
CA ALA A 10 10.47 13.01 4.32
C ALA A 10 10.35 14.45 3.80
N THR A 11 11.18 14.81 2.82
CA THR A 11 11.22 16.15 2.21
C THR A 11 10.50 16.23 0.87
N GLY A 12 10.18 15.09 0.26
CA GLY A 12 9.47 15.05 -1.01
C GLY A 12 7.99 15.41 -0.88
N ASP A 13 7.43 16.01 -1.92
CA ASP A 13 6.03 16.45 -1.97
C ASP A 13 5.05 15.28 -2.12
N TYR A 14 5.53 14.14 -2.62
CA TYR A 14 4.72 12.95 -2.85
C TYR A 14 5.35 11.74 -2.16
N ILE A 15 4.61 11.15 -1.22
CA ILE A 15 5.08 10.05 -0.38
C ILE A 15 4.52 8.74 -0.90
N VAL A 16 5.42 7.79 -1.16
CA VAL A 16 5.06 6.44 -1.59
C VAL A 16 5.40 5.46 -0.48
N PHE A 17 4.37 4.78 0.04
CA PHE A 17 4.53 3.73 1.04
C PHE A 17 4.80 2.39 0.38
N LEU A 18 5.79 1.68 0.91
CA LEU A 18 6.17 0.33 0.51
C LEU A 18 6.56 -0.45 1.76
N ASP A 19 6.01 -1.65 1.94
CA ASP A 19 6.39 -2.49 3.08
C ASP A 19 7.70 -3.23 2.80
N GLY A 20 8.45 -3.59 3.86
CA GLY A 20 9.77 -4.21 3.75
C GLY A 20 9.77 -5.64 3.15
N ASP A 21 8.61 -6.26 3.05
CA ASP A 21 8.38 -7.55 2.39
C ASP A 21 7.84 -7.43 0.96
N CYS A 22 7.88 -6.23 0.40
CA CYS A 22 7.44 -5.93 -0.95
C CYS A 22 8.62 -5.59 -1.87
N VAL A 23 8.69 -6.24 -3.03
CA VAL A 23 9.68 -5.95 -4.08
C VAL A 23 9.01 -5.13 -5.18
N PRO A 24 9.43 -3.87 -5.39
CA PRO A 24 8.91 -3.05 -6.47
C PRO A 24 9.47 -3.52 -7.81
N LEU A 25 8.75 -3.25 -8.91
CA LEU A 25 9.27 -3.41 -10.27
C LEU A 25 10.05 -2.16 -10.69
N THR A 26 10.87 -2.28 -11.74
CA THR A 26 11.85 -1.26 -12.14
C THR A 26 11.28 0.13 -12.40
N ASP A 27 10.03 0.24 -12.84
CA ASP A 27 9.37 1.53 -13.13
C ASP A 27 8.36 1.95 -12.03
N PHE A 28 8.41 1.33 -10.85
CA PHE A 28 7.46 1.54 -9.76
C PHE A 28 7.26 3.03 -9.42
N ILE A 29 8.35 3.76 -9.20
CA ILE A 29 8.29 5.19 -8.88
C ILE A 29 7.76 6.00 -10.08
N ALA A 30 8.26 5.73 -11.30
CA ALA A 30 7.81 6.43 -12.50
C ALA A 30 6.29 6.27 -12.72
N GLN A 31 5.74 5.08 -12.46
CA GLN A 31 4.31 4.84 -12.56
C GLN A 31 3.51 5.57 -11.47
N HIS A 32 4.01 5.65 -10.25
CA HIS A 32 3.37 6.43 -9.19
C HIS A 32 3.34 7.92 -9.56
N VAL A 33 4.47 8.48 -10.02
CA VAL A 33 4.57 9.88 -10.47
C VAL A 33 3.63 10.15 -11.65
N ARG A 34 3.56 9.24 -12.62
CA ARG A 34 2.63 9.37 -13.77
C ARG A 34 1.16 9.45 -13.36
N LEU A 35 0.78 8.78 -12.27
CA LEU A 35 -0.59 8.77 -11.76
C LEU A 35 -0.84 9.82 -10.68
N ALA A 36 0.19 10.55 -10.24
CA ALA A 36 0.06 11.61 -9.26
C ALA A 36 -0.75 12.79 -9.85
N GLU A 37 -1.77 13.20 -9.15
CA GLU A 37 -2.64 14.33 -9.51
C GLU A 37 -3.11 15.01 -8.22
N ALA A 38 -3.13 16.33 -8.19
CA ALA A 38 -3.59 17.08 -7.00
C ALA A 38 -5.03 16.69 -6.62
N GLY A 39 -5.25 16.47 -5.33
CA GLY A 39 -6.53 16.01 -4.80
C GLY A 39 -6.78 14.50 -4.96
N TRP A 40 -5.80 13.74 -5.48
CA TRP A 40 -5.88 12.29 -5.61
C TRP A 40 -4.76 11.59 -4.84
N PHE A 41 -5.09 10.46 -4.24
CA PHE A 41 -4.11 9.49 -3.77
C PHE A 41 -4.16 8.22 -4.64
N VAL A 42 -3.03 7.53 -4.73
CA VAL A 42 -2.88 6.36 -5.61
C VAL A 42 -2.71 5.09 -4.78
N SER A 43 -3.48 4.07 -5.09
CA SER A 43 -3.29 2.73 -4.52
C SER A 43 -2.94 1.74 -5.63
N GLY A 44 -1.81 1.09 -5.49
CA GLY A 44 -1.38 0.02 -6.37
C GLY A 44 -1.95 -1.35 -5.98
N ASN A 45 -1.38 -2.39 -6.55
CA ASN A 45 -1.78 -3.76 -6.32
C ASN A 45 -0.56 -4.60 -5.89
N ARG A 46 -0.81 -5.80 -5.38
CA ARG A 46 0.24 -6.75 -5.01
C ARG A 46 0.03 -8.11 -5.66
N VAL A 47 1.13 -8.74 -6.02
CA VAL A 47 1.22 -10.13 -6.47
C VAL A 47 1.80 -10.93 -5.31
N LEU A 48 1.03 -11.85 -4.75
CA LEU A 48 1.49 -12.67 -3.64
C LEU A 48 2.35 -13.82 -4.16
N LEU A 49 3.55 -13.94 -3.61
CA LEU A 49 4.44 -15.06 -3.85
C LEU A 49 4.16 -16.17 -2.84
N ASP A 50 4.31 -17.43 -3.25
CA ASP A 50 4.25 -18.55 -2.32
C ASP A 50 5.49 -18.64 -1.44
N ARG A 51 5.43 -19.47 -0.40
CA ARG A 51 6.52 -19.65 0.54
C ARG A 51 7.83 -20.10 -0.14
N LYS A 52 7.75 -21.05 -1.09
CA LYS A 52 8.93 -21.60 -1.77
C LYS A 52 9.64 -20.56 -2.62
N LEU A 53 8.89 -19.78 -3.42
CA LEU A 53 9.48 -18.72 -4.25
C LEU A 53 10.04 -17.59 -3.37
N SER A 54 9.34 -17.23 -2.30
CA SER A 54 9.81 -16.18 -1.38
C SER A 54 11.11 -16.57 -0.69
N GLN A 55 11.19 -17.77 -0.13
CA GLN A 55 12.41 -18.28 0.51
C GLN A 55 13.58 -18.34 -0.48
N ARG A 56 13.32 -18.86 -1.67
CA ARG A 56 14.32 -18.91 -2.73
C ARG A 56 14.77 -17.53 -3.17
N ALA A 57 13.84 -16.61 -3.37
CA ALA A 57 14.13 -15.23 -3.79
C ALA A 57 15.04 -14.51 -2.77
N THR A 58 14.78 -14.72 -1.47
CA THR A 58 15.59 -14.13 -0.40
C THR A 58 16.98 -14.80 -0.30
N ALA A 59 17.05 -16.15 -0.31
CA ALA A 59 18.28 -16.87 -0.15
C ALA A 59 19.25 -16.70 -1.34
N GLU A 60 18.73 -16.72 -2.56
CA GLU A 60 19.49 -16.60 -3.81
C GLU A 60 19.55 -15.15 -4.33
N GLN A 61 18.95 -14.18 -3.63
CA GLN A 61 18.86 -12.78 -4.06
C GLN A 61 18.33 -12.62 -5.49
N LEU A 62 17.28 -13.39 -5.84
CA LEU A 62 16.75 -13.42 -7.19
C LEU A 62 16.27 -12.03 -7.63
N PRO A 63 16.68 -11.55 -8.79
CA PRO A 63 16.27 -10.25 -9.32
C PRO A 63 14.83 -10.33 -9.90
N LEU A 64 13.84 -10.56 -9.05
CA LEU A 64 12.44 -10.75 -9.47
C LEU A 64 11.91 -9.59 -10.31
N TRP A 65 12.40 -8.36 -10.07
CA TRP A 65 12.01 -7.16 -10.80
C TRP A 65 12.40 -7.19 -12.29
N SER A 66 13.38 -8.01 -12.67
CA SER A 66 13.89 -8.16 -14.05
C SER A 66 13.42 -9.43 -14.75
N TRP A 67 12.58 -10.24 -14.10
CA TRP A 67 12.09 -11.49 -14.69
C TRP A 67 11.32 -11.24 -16.00
N SER A 68 11.60 -12.07 -17.00
CA SER A 68 10.89 -12.08 -18.28
C SER A 68 9.45 -12.57 -18.12
N LYS A 69 8.62 -12.25 -19.10
CA LYS A 69 7.23 -12.74 -19.16
C LYS A 69 7.15 -14.26 -19.08
N GLY A 70 8.11 -14.98 -19.72
CA GLY A 70 8.18 -16.44 -19.69
C GLY A 70 8.49 -16.99 -18.29
N GLN A 71 9.39 -16.35 -17.55
CA GLN A 71 9.69 -16.73 -16.15
C GLN A 71 8.44 -16.55 -15.26
N TRP A 72 7.74 -15.44 -15.41
CA TRP A 72 6.50 -15.19 -14.69
C TRP A 72 5.39 -16.19 -15.06
N LEU A 73 5.27 -16.55 -16.35
CA LEU A 73 4.31 -17.56 -16.79
C LEU A 73 4.63 -18.93 -16.15
N LYS A 74 5.89 -19.35 -16.17
CA LYS A 74 6.33 -20.58 -15.48
C LYS A 74 6.02 -20.55 -13.99
N ALA A 75 6.29 -19.45 -13.32
CA ALA A 75 5.98 -19.27 -11.90
C ALA A 75 4.46 -19.37 -11.64
N ARG A 76 3.63 -18.81 -12.52
CA ARG A 76 2.16 -18.89 -12.38
C ARG A 76 1.64 -20.31 -12.58
N LEU A 77 2.12 -21.02 -13.59
CA LEU A 77 1.75 -22.41 -13.85
C LEU A 77 2.19 -23.35 -12.72
N ALA A 78 3.34 -23.05 -12.09
CA ALA A 78 3.82 -23.78 -10.91
C ALA A 78 3.14 -23.35 -9.60
N GLY A 79 2.13 -22.49 -9.61
CA GLY A 79 1.42 -22.01 -8.42
C GLY A 79 2.22 -21.08 -7.50
N ARG A 80 3.37 -20.54 -7.99
CA ARG A 80 4.27 -19.70 -7.20
C ARG A 80 3.76 -18.28 -6.97
N VAL A 81 2.86 -17.81 -7.82
CA VAL A 81 2.25 -16.47 -7.74
C VAL A 81 0.74 -16.56 -7.92
N ASN A 82 0.00 -15.72 -7.20
CA ASN A 82 -1.46 -15.77 -7.21
C ASN A 82 -2.09 -15.14 -8.46
N ARG A 83 -1.38 -14.29 -9.18
CA ARG A 83 -1.86 -13.63 -10.40
C ARG A 83 -0.69 -13.19 -11.30
N LEU A 84 -0.96 -13.11 -12.60
CA LEU A 84 0.04 -12.82 -13.62
C LEU A 84 -0.18 -11.46 -14.31
N THR A 85 -1.43 -11.05 -14.43
CA THR A 85 -1.81 -9.86 -15.20
C THR A 85 -1.12 -8.56 -14.78
N PRO A 86 -0.93 -8.24 -13.47
CA PRO A 86 -0.18 -7.05 -13.10
C PRO A 86 1.30 -7.08 -13.51
N VAL A 87 1.90 -8.28 -13.52
CA VAL A 87 3.31 -8.46 -13.91
C VAL A 87 3.50 -8.37 -15.42
N LEU A 88 2.57 -8.93 -16.19
CA LEU A 88 2.57 -8.83 -17.64
C LEU A 88 2.19 -7.45 -18.16
N ARG A 89 1.53 -6.63 -17.32
CA ARG A 89 1.09 -5.28 -17.69
C ARG A 89 0.33 -5.22 -19.00
N LEU A 90 -0.58 -6.16 -19.18
CA LEU A 90 -1.41 -6.25 -20.38
C LEU A 90 -2.34 -5.04 -20.55
N PHE A 91 -2.66 -4.36 -19.46
CA PHE A 91 -3.56 -3.20 -19.43
C PHE A 91 -3.00 -2.10 -18.52
N ASP A 92 -2.93 -0.90 -19.04
CA ASP A 92 -2.58 0.30 -18.29
C ASP A 92 -3.87 1.01 -17.82
N GLY A 93 -4.54 0.39 -16.84
CA GLY A 93 -5.81 0.88 -16.33
C GLY A 93 -5.71 1.32 -14.87
N SER A 94 -5.72 2.62 -14.62
CA SER A 94 -6.13 3.16 -13.34
C SER A 94 -7.58 3.61 -13.43
N ARG A 95 -8.34 3.49 -12.32
CA ARG A 95 -9.73 3.94 -12.26
C ARG A 95 -10.00 4.61 -10.92
N SER A 96 -10.94 5.55 -10.93
CA SER A 96 -11.48 6.12 -9.71
C SER A 96 -12.22 5.04 -8.90
N ARG A 97 -12.03 5.03 -7.60
CA ARG A 97 -12.76 4.19 -6.64
C ARG A 97 -13.14 5.00 -5.42
N ALA A 98 -14.36 4.78 -4.94
CA ALA A 98 -14.90 5.42 -3.74
C ALA A 98 -15.01 4.46 -2.55
N ASP A 99 -14.34 3.31 -2.60
CA ASP A 99 -14.35 2.28 -1.55
C ASP A 99 -12.97 2.00 -0.97
N LEU A 100 -12.93 1.29 0.15
CA LEU A 100 -11.70 0.90 0.85
C LEU A 100 -11.07 -0.38 0.31
N VAL A 101 -11.78 -1.11 -0.56
CA VAL A 101 -11.38 -2.46 -0.99
C VAL A 101 -10.04 -2.44 -1.72
N GLY A 102 -9.08 -3.21 -1.21
CA GLY A 102 -7.75 -3.38 -1.80
C GLY A 102 -6.82 -2.17 -1.67
N ALA A 103 -7.20 -1.13 -0.95
CA ALA A 103 -6.24 -0.10 -0.55
C ALA A 103 -5.36 -0.68 0.58
N LYS A 104 -4.06 -0.71 0.35
CA LYS A 104 -3.07 -1.24 1.30
C LYS A 104 -1.85 -0.34 1.30
N SER A 105 -1.35 -0.01 2.48
CA SER A 105 -0.17 0.84 2.63
C SER A 105 1.11 0.21 2.07
N CYS A 106 1.14 -1.09 1.85
CA CYS A 106 2.27 -1.71 1.15
C CYS A 106 2.45 -1.26 -0.31
N ASN A 107 1.48 -0.51 -0.85
CA ASN A 107 1.53 0.10 -2.19
C ASN A 107 0.52 1.24 -2.26
N LEU A 108 0.81 2.32 -1.59
CA LEU A 108 -0.03 3.51 -1.48
C LEU A 108 0.82 4.75 -1.65
N ALA A 109 0.32 5.75 -2.39
CA ALA A 109 1.00 7.04 -2.51
C ALA A 109 0.03 8.19 -2.27
N VAL A 110 0.51 9.20 -1.55
CA VAL A 110 -0.28 10.35 -1.08
C VAL A 110 0.57 11.62 -1.18
N TRP A 111 -0.03 12.74 -1.52
CA TRP A 111 0.63 14.04 -1.39
C TRP A 111 0.99 14.32 0.06
N ARG A 112 2.20 14.81 0.29
CA ARG A 112 2.71 15.08 1.64
C ARG A 112 1.80 16.04 2.40
N GLU A 113 1.31 17.09 1.76
CA GLU A 113 0.36 18.03 2.34
C GLU A 113 -0.94 17.35 2.80
N ASP A 114 -1.49 16.44 1.98
CA ASP A 114 -2.70 15.70 2.31
C ASP A 114 -2.48 14.74 3.49
N LEU A 115 -1.32 14.07 3.52
CA LEU A 115 -0.96 13.19 4.62
C LEU A 115 -0.80 13.96 5.94
N LEU A 116 -0.18 15.15 5.91
CA LEU A 116 -0.04 16.01 7.07
C LEU A 116 -1.40 16.56 7.53
N ALA A 117 -2.25 16.98 6.59
CA ALA A 117 -3.58 17.49 6.91
C ALA A 117 -4.44 16.48 7.67
N ILE A 118 -4.36 15.19 7.30
CA ILE A 118 -5.08 14.11 8.00
C ILE A 118 -4.32 13.56 9.21
N ASN A 119 -3.15 14.10 9.54
CA ASN A 119 -2.27 13.68 10.63
C ASN A 119 -1.69 12.25 10.47
N GLY A 120 -1.45 11.79 9.22
CA GLY A 120 -0.83 10.51 8.96
C GLY A 120 -1.67 9.29 9.37
N PHE A 121 -1.00 8.21 9.74
CA PHE A 121 -1.65 7.01 10.30
C PHE A 121 -2.04 7.24 11.75
N ASP A 122 -3.20 6.74 12.17
CA ASP A 122 -3.63 6.77 13.57
C ASP A 122 -2.92 5.67 14.36
N GLU A 123 -2.03 6.07 15.27
CA GLU A 123 -1.20 5.17 16.07
C GLU A 123 -1.95 4.47 17.22
N ARG A 124 -3.25 4.71 17.34
CA ARG A 124 -4.13 3.93 18.22
C ARG A 124 -4.47 2.57 17.63
N PHE A 125 -4.25 2.35 16.31
CA PHE A 125 -4.28 1.03 15.70
C PHE A 125 -3.04 0.24 16.12
N ILE A 126 -3.20 -0.66 17.07
CA ILE A 126 -2.12 -1.49 17.62
C ILE A 126 -2.21 -2.89 17.03
N GLY A 127 -1.07 -3.44 16.61
CA GLY A 127 -1.02 -4.74 15.95
C GLY A 127 -1.53 -4.68 14.52
N TRP A 128 -2.12 -5.78 14.04
CA TRP A 128 -2.52 -5.91 12.66
C TRP A 128 -3.98 -5.49 12.43
N GLY A 129 -4.20 -4.76 11.35
CA GLY A 129 -5.49 -4.62 10.69
C GLY A 129 -6.15 -3.25 10.81
N TYR A 130 -6.73 -2.85 9.70
CA TYR A 130 -7.58 -1.68 9.48
C TYR A 130 -6.92 -0.30 9.55
N GLU A 131 -5.65 -0.16 9.90
CA GLU A 131 -4.92 1.12 9.88
C GLU A 131 -4.87 1.73 8.48
N ASP A 132 -4.72 0.90 7.43
CA ASP A 132 -4.77 1.33 6.02
C ASP A 132 -6.16 1.84 5.64
N SER A 133 -7.20 1.12 6.08
CA SER A 133 -8.58 1.46 5.78
C SER A 133 -8.99 2.75 6.47
N ASP A 134 -8.53 2.97 7.70
CA ASP A 134 -8.75 4.21 8.44
C ASP A 134 -8.07 5.41 7.75
N LEU A 135 -6.80 5.28 7.36
CA LEU A 135 -6.10 6.32 6.61
C LEU A 135 -6.86 6.70 5.34
N VAL A 136 -7.26 5.69 4.55
CA VAL A 136 -7.98 5.90 3.28
C VAL A 136 -9.35 6.53 3.52
N GLN A 137 -10.07 6.14 4.57
CA GLN A 137 -11.34 6.76 4.93
C GLN A 137 -11.16 8.23 5.29
N ARG A 138 -10.13 8.57 6.08
CA ARG A 138 -9.85 9.97 6.44
C ARG A 138 -9.45 10.81 5.23
N LEU A 139 -8.74 10.24 4.25
CA LEU A 139 -8.48 10.90 2.95
C LEU A 139 -9.79 11.19 2.20
N PHE A 140 -10.75 10.24 2.16
CA PHE A 140 -12.06 10.47 1.58
C PHE A 140 -12.84 11.55 2.34
N ASN A 141 -12.82 11.53 3.68
CA ASN A 141 -13.47 12.54 4.51
C ASN A 141 -12.87 13.94 4.30
N ALA A 142 -11.57 14.02 3.95
CA ALA A 142 -10.87 15.25 3.54
C ALA A 142 -11.17 15.66 2.08
N GLY A 143 -12.10 15.01 1.40
CA GLY A 143 -12.47 15.30 0.02
C GLY A 143 -11.48 14.80 -1.04
N LYS A 144 -10.49 13.97 -0.64
CA LYS A 144 -9.53 13.41 -1.60
C LYS A 144 -10.12 12.21 -2.33
N ARG A 145 -9.70 12.02 -3.58
CA ARG A 145 -10.19 10.95 -4.45
C ARG A 145 -9.14 9.85 -4.58
N ARG A 146 -9.60 8.62 -4.75
CA ARG A 146 -8.73 7.46 -4.93
C ARG A 146 -8.58 7.10 -6.40
N ARG A 147 -7.34 6.99 -6.86
CA ARG A 147 -6.97 6.37 -8.12
C ARG A 147 -6.41 4.97 -7.85
N ALA A 148 -7.17 3.94 -8.17
CA ALA A 148 -6.73 2.56 -7.99
C ALA A 148 -6.10 2.05 -9.27
N SER A 149 -4.83 1.62 -9.19
CA SER A 149 -4.13 1.01 -10.30
C SER A 149 -3.94 -0.50 -10.06
N ARG A 150 -4.77 -1.29 -10.73
CA ARG A 150 -4.68 -2.75 -10.64
C ARG A 150 -3.53 -3.32 -11.46
N TRP A 151 -3.12 -2.62 -12.52
CA TRP A 151 -2.27 -3.17 -13.57
C TRP A 151 -0.93 -2.45 -13.68
N ALA A 152 -0.90 -1.12 -13.53
CA ALA A 152 0.29 -0.32 -13.78
C ALA A 152 1.33 -0.36 -12.65
N ILE A 153 0.89 -0.50 -11.40
CA ILE A 153 1.77 -0.43 -10.22
C ILE A 153 1.65 -1.70 -9.37
N PRO A 154 2.08 -2.88 -9.84
CA PRO A 154 2.15 -4.05 -8.98
C PRO A 154 3.43 -4.04 -8.15
N VAL A 155 3.34 -4.53 -6.92
CA VAL A 155 4.50 -4.96 -6.12
C VAL A 155 4.44 -6.46 -5.92
N LEU A 156 5.59 -7.10 -5.75
CA LEU A 156 5.69 -8.51 -5.44
C LEU A 156 5.77 -8.64 -3.93
N HIS A 157 4.80 -9.29 -3.33
CA HIS A 157 4.72 -9.43 -1.88
C HIS A 157 5.26 -10.81 -1.49
N LEU A 158 6.35 -10.82 -0.76
CA LEU A 158 6.97 -12.03 -0.24
C LEU A 158 6.04 -12.70 0.78
N TRP A 159 6.09 -14.02 0.81
CA TRP A 159 5.35 -14.77 1.80
C TRP A 159 5.97 -14.57 3.19
N HIS A 160 5.13 -14.33 4.15
CA HIS A 160 5.47 -14.37 5.57
C HIS A 160 4.42 -15.19 6.34
N GLY A 161 4.75 -15.62 7.55
CA GLY A 161 3.83 -16.32 8.44
C GLY A 161 2.60 -15.48 8.81
N ALA A 162 1.60 -16.13 9.37
CA ALA A 162 0.40 -15.43 9.84
C ALA A 162 0.77 -14.39 10.90
N LEU A 163 0.19 -13.21 10.78
CA LEU A 163 0.32 -12.14 11.76
C LEU A 163 -0.64 -12.38 12.95
N ASP A 164 -0.25 -11.89 14.12
CA ASP A 164 -1.13 -11.87 15.28
C ASP A 164 -2.36 -10.99 15.01
N ARG A 165 -3.54 -11.60 15.09
CA ARG A 165 -4.83 -10.95 14.88
C ARG A 165 -5.59 -10.67 16.18
N SER A 166 -4.97 -10.82 17.33
CA SER A 166 -5.61 -10.62 18.62
C SER A 166 -6.28 -9.24 18.77
N ARG A 167 -5.78 -8.24 18.07
CA ARG A 167 -6.29 -6.86 18.07
C ARG A 167 -7.27 -6.53 16.92
N GLU A 168 -7.52 -7.45 16.01
CA GLU A 168 -8.33 -7.20 14.80
C GLU A 168 -9.72 -6.64 15.13
N ARG A 169 -10.41 -7.23 16.14
CA ARG A 169 -11.74 -6.77 16.56
C ARG A 169 -11.72 -5.34 17.11
N ALA A 170 -10.72 -5.00 17.93
CA ALA A 170 -10.58 -3.66 18.49
C ALA A 170 -10.26 -2.63 17.40
N ASN A 171 -9.40 -2.98 16.47
CA ASN A 171 -9.06 -2.14 15.31
C ASN A 171 -10.27 -1.95 14.37
N PHE A 172 -11.08 -3.00 14.17
CA PHE A 172 -12.32 -2.88 13.40
C PHE A 172 -13.32 -1.90 14.07
N ALA A 173 -13.48 -1.98 15.37
CA ALA A 173 -14.34 -1.04 16.10
C ALA A 173 -13.87 0.42 15.95
N ARG A 174 -12.54 0.68 15.92
CA ARG A 174 -12.00 2.01 15.64
C ARG A 174 -12.33 2.47 14.22
N LEU A 175 -12.15 1.60 13.22
CA LEU A 175 -12.53 1.93 11.86
C LEU A 175 -14.01 2.31 11.76
N GLN A 176 -14.90 1.59 12.45
CA GLN A 176 -16.34 1.91 12.50
C GLN A 176 -16.60 3.32 13.06
N GLN A 177 -15.82 3.76 14.04
CA GLN A 177 -15.90 5.13 14.58
C GLN A 177 -15.50 6.16 13.49
N THR A 178 -14.41 5.93 12.75
CA THR A 178 -13.99 6.81 11.66
C THR A 178 -15.04 6.87 10.54
N LEU A 179 -15.65 5.74 10.19
CA LEU A 179 -16.72 5.66 9.20
C LEU A 179 -17.97 6.45 9.63
N GLY A 180 -18.35 6.38 10.91
CA GLY A 180 -19.54 7.05 11.46
C GLY A 180 -19.35 8.54 11.73
N SER A 181 -18.16 8.95 12.17
CA SER A 181 -17.89 10.32 12.65
C SER A 181 -17.49 11.32 11.56
N ARG A 182 -17.18 10.88 10.35
CA ARG A 182 -16.56 11.68 9.29
C ARG A 182 -15.25 12.36 9.71
N ALA A 183 -14.54 11.78 10.67
CA ALA A 183 -13.26 12.29 11.16
C ALA A 183 -12.26 12.40 9.99
N VAL A 184 -11.62 13.56 9.88
CA VAL A 184 -10.57 13.82 8.89
C VAL A 184 -9.20 13.55 9.49
N ARG A 185 -8.97 13.98 10.73
CA ARG A 185 -7.64 13.98 11.36
C ARG A 185 -7.51 12.83 12.36
N ALA A 186 -6.37 12.12 12.32
CA ALA A 186 -6.04 11.15 13.35
C ALA A 186 -5.82 11.84 14.71
N GLU A 187 -6.32 11.24 15.78
CA GLU A 187 -6.11 11.80 17.13
C GLU A 187 -4.64 11.69 17.56
N ARG A 188 -3.96 10.62 17.18
CA ARG A 188 -2.56 10.38 17.49
C ARG A 188 -1.80 9.99 16.21
N GLY A 189 -1.11 10.94 15.61
CA GLY A 189 -0.57 10.75 14.28
C GLY A 189 0.86 11.26 14.09
N ILE A 190 1.11 11.80 12.91
CA ILE A 190 2.43 12.25 12.46
C ILE A 190 2.92 13.48 13.22
N ASP A 191 2.01 14.31 13.76
CA ASP A 191 2.34 15.54 14.53
C ASP A 191 3.24 15.28 15.74
N GLN A 192 3.22 14.06 16.29
CA GLN A 192 4.14 13.68 17.39
C GLN A 192 5.62 13.66 16.95
N TYR A 193 5.91 13.74 15.66
CA TYR A 193 7.25 13.61 15.07
C TYR A 193 7.64 14.82 14.22
N LEU A 194 6.78 15.80 14.12
CA LEU A 194 7.11 17.10 13.50
C LEU A 194 7.79 17.98 14.54
N ALA A 195 9.00 18.47 14.22
CA ALA A 195 9.74 19.41 15.05
C ALA A 195 9.11 20.80 14.96
#